data_7f946e06c5fae4805b56ded6bf497a6b
#
_entry.id   7f946e06c5fae4805b56ded6bf497a6b
#
_cell.length_a   1.000
_cell.length_b   1.000
_cell.length_c   1.000
_cell.angle_alpha   90.00
_cell.angle_beta   90.00
_cell.angle_gamma   90.00
#
_symmetry.space_group_name_H-M   'P 1'
#
loop_
_entity.id
_entity.type
_entity.pdbx_description
1 polymer ?
#
loop_
_entity_poly.entity_id
_entity_poly.type
_entity_poly.pdbx_seq_one_letter_code
_entity_poly.pdbx_strand_id
1 'polypeptide(L)'
;NYAEIISCYPVIKALTNYRLAHEMLLLGVPLIPRILTEMAHSETGIDIHPGAQIGRYFTIDHGTGVVIGATCIIGDNVKLYQGVTLGAKSFPLDDNGNPIKGIPRHPILEDDVVVYSNATILGRITIGRGCVIGANIWVTEDMEPETRKYKK
;
A
#
# COMPACT_ATOMS: atom_id res chain seq x y z
N ASN A 1 7.12 20.70 -13.53
CA ASN A 1 7.15 21.85 -12.64
C ASN A 1 6.79 21.42 -11.23
N TYR A 2 7.62 21.72 -10.22
CA TYR A 2 7.38 21.30 -8.83
C TYR A 2 6.09 21.87 -8.25
N ALA A 3 5.72 23.08 -8.61
CA ALA A 3 4.49 23.70 -8.14
C ALA A 3 3.24 22.91 -8.60
N GLU A 4 3.24 22.42 -9.81
CA GLU A 4 2.17 21.58 -10.35
C GLU A 4 2.07 20.25 -9.57
N ILE A 5 3.21 19.58 -9.34
CA ILE A 5 3.24 18.32 -8.60
C ILE A 5 2.68 18.52 -7.19
N ILE A 6 3.15 19.55 -6.48
CA ILE A 6 2.74 19.82 -5.10
C ILE A 6 1.25 20.18 -5.00
N SER A 7 0.75 20.95 -5.97
CA SER A 7 -0.60 21.51 -5.89
C SER A 7 -1.69 20.63 -6.53
N CYS A 8 -1.33 19.79 -7.49
CA CYS A 8 -2.30 19.08 -8.32
C CYS A 8 -2.28 17.57 -8.19
N TYR A 9 -1.15 16.97 -7.75
CA TYR A 9 -1.05 15.52 -7.70
C TYR A 9 -1.71 14.96 -6.43
N PRO A 10 -2.70 14.07 -6.55
CA PRO A 10 -3.46 13.55 -5.40
C PRO A 10 -2.58 12.76 -4.42
N VAL A 11 -1.50 12.15 -4.90
CA VAL A 11 -0.55 11.41 -4.07
C VAL A 11 0.07 12.28 -2.97
N ILE A 12 0.33 13.56 -3.22
CA ILE A 12 0.93 14.46 -2.23
C ILE A 12 0.00 14.59 -1.02
N LYS A 13 -1.29 14.80 -1.24
CA LYS A 13 -2.28 14.87 -0.16
C LYS A 13 -2.40 13.54 0.58
N ALA A 14 -2.51 12.43 -0.15
CA ALA A 14 -2.64 11.11 0.44
C ALA A 14 -1.43 10.76 1.31
N LEU A 15 -0.20 10.98 0.81
CA LEU A 15 1.01 10.69 1.57
C LEU A 15 1.23 11.64 2.74
N THR A 16 0.91 12.92 2.61
CA THR A 16 1.03 13.88 3.72
C THR A 16 0.13 13.46 4.87
N ASN A 17 -1.14 13.17 4.59
CA ASN A 17 -2.08 12.71 5.62
C ASN A 17 -1.64 11.36 6.21
N TYR A 18 -1.20 10.42 5.37
CA TYR A 18 -0.70 9.13 5.83
C TYR A 18 0.52 9.29 6.76
N ARG A 19 1.55 10.06 6.37
CA ARG A 19 2.76 10.24 7.19
C ARG A 19 2.43 10.82 8.56
N LEU A 20 1.59 11.84 8.60
CA LEU A 20 1.13 12.43 9.85
C LEU A 20 0.32 11.43 10.70
N ALA A 21 -0.62 10.73 10.08
CA ALA A 21 -1.46 9.74 10.74
C ALA A 21 -0.63 8.56 11.28
N HIS A 22 0.39 8.11 10.54
CA HIS A 22 1.30 7.06 10.96
C HIS A 22 2.04 7.42 12.25
N GLU A 23 2.66 8.61 12.31
CA GLU A 23 3.34 9.09 13.51
C GLU A 23 2.40 9.22 14.71
N MET A 24 1.19 9.75 14.49
CA MET A 24 0.17 9.84 15.55
C MET A 24 -0.27 8.45 16.04
N LEU A 25 -0.37 7.47 15.15
CA LEU A 25 -0.68 6.09 15.52
C LEU A 25 0.42 5.50 16.40
N LEU A 26 1.69 5.71 16.06
CA LEU A 26 2.84 5.26 16.85
C LEU A 26 2.88 5.89 18.25
N LEU A 27 2.40 7.13 18.37
CA LEU A 27 2.23 7.84 19.65
C LEU A 27 0.99 7.37 20.45
N GLY A 28 0.23 6.39 19.93
CA GLY A 28 -0.95 5.85 20.61
C GLY A 28 -2.19 6.74 20.55
N VAL A 29 -2.23 7.74 19.65
CA VAL A 29 -3.42 8.59 19.48
C VAL A 29 -4.57 7.77 18.92
N PRO A 30 -5.72 7.68 19.60
CA PRO A 30 -6.85 6.90 19.11
C PRO A 30 -7.65 7.67 18.04
N LEU A 31 -8.26 6.97 17.10
CA LEU A 31 -9.22 7.43 16.08
C LEU A 31 -8.67 8.46 15.09
N ILE A 32 -8.01 9.52 15.53
CA ILE A 32 -7.54 10.62 14.67
C ILE A 32 -6.68 10.13 13.49
N PRO A 33 -5.71 9.20 13.67
CA PRO A 33 -4.96 8.65 12.54
C PRO A 33 -5.85 8.09 11.44
N ARG A 34 -6.87 7.34 11.82
CA ARG A 34 -7.80 6.75 10.86
C ARG A 34 -8.67 7.80 10.18
N ILE A 35 -9.14 8.79 10.92
CA ILE A 35 -9.92 9.92 10.35
C ILE A 35 -9.11 10.66 9.30
N LEU A 36 -7.84 10.98 9.59
CA LEU A 36 -6.96 11.67 8.65
C LEU A 36 -6.74 10.90 7.33
N THR A 37 -6.52 9.59 7.41
CA THR A 37 -6.35 8.79 6.19
C THR A 37 -7.65 8.62 5.42
N GLU A 38 -8.81 8.52 6.09
CA GLU A 38 -10.11 8.46 5.42
C GLU A 38 -10.50 9.79 4.76
N MET A 39 -10.12 10.92 5.34
CA MET A 39 -10.29 12.22 4.67
C MET A 39 -9.53 12.27 3.35
N ALA A 40 -8.27 11.85 3.35
CA ALA A 40 -7.48 11.76 2.12
C ALA A 40 -8.07 10.75 1.12
N HIS A 41 -8.51 9.59 1.60
CA HIS A 41 -9.16 8.57 0.79
C HIS A 41 -10.41 9.11 0.09
N SER A 42 -11.28 9.82 0.81
CA SER A 42 -12.51 10.39 0.23
C SER A 42 -12.25 11.43 -0.85
N GLU A 43 -11.14 12.17 -0.76
CA GLU A 43 -10.81 13.23 -1.72
C GLU A 43 -9.97 12.74 -2.91
N THR A 44 -9.14 11.72 -2.70
CA THR A 44 -8.14 11.28 -3.70
C THR A 44 -8.45 9.91 -4.32
N GLY A 45 -9.31 9.11 -3.68
CA GLY A 45 -9.51 7.70 -4.04
C GLY A 45 -8.32 6.80 -3.67
N ILE A 46 -7.36 7.28 -2.86
CA ILE A 46 -6.18 6.54 -2.41
C ILE A 46 -6.37 6.15 -0.94
N ASP A 47 -6.54 4.85 -0.68
CA ASP A 47 -6.74 4.28 0.65
C ASP A 47 -5.42 3.75 1.21
N ILE A 48 -4.80 4.46 2.15
CA ILE A 48 -3.60 4.03 2.86
C ILE A 48 -3.92 3.91 4.35
N HIS A 49 -3.87 2.69 4.88
CA HIS A 49 -4.07 2.50 6.30
C HIS A 49 -2.90 3.10 7.11
N PRO A 50 -3.14 3.84 8.21
CA PRO A 50 -2.07 4.49 8.97
C PRO A 50 -1.08 3.52 9.61
N GLY A 51 -1.45 2.24 9.77
CA GLY A 51 -0.55 1.19 10.27
C GLY A 51 0.45 0.64 9.25
N ALA A 52 0.29 0.92 7.97
CA ALA A 52 1.26 0.53 6.95
C ALA A 52 2.62 1.17 7.23
N GLN A 53 3.70 0.46 6.93
CA GLN A 53 5.08 0.98 7.02
C GLN A 53 5.58 1.25 5.61
N ILE A 54 5.86 2.50 5.29
CA ILE A 54 6.27 2.91 3.94
C ILE A 54 7.59 3.66 4.02
N GLY A 55 8.59 3.17 3.28
CA GLY A 55 9.93 3.73 3.19
C GLY A 55 9.99 5.10 2.50
N ARG A 56 11.19 5.49 2.08
CA ARG A 56 11.48 6.78 1.44
C ARG A 56 11.22 6.71 -0.06
N TYR A 57 11.05 7.87 -0.68
CA TYR A 57 10.90 8.01 -2.14
C TYR A 57 9.76 7.18 -2.74
N PHE A 58 8.79 6.82 -1.90
CA PHE A 58 7.58 6.14 -2.33
C PHE A 58 6.71 7.08 -3.16
N THR A 59 6.18 6.58 -4.26
CA THR A 59 5.26 7.37 -5.09
C THR A 59 4.10 6.53 -5.63
N ILE A 60 3.00 7.22 -5.89
CA ILE A 60 1.82 6.68 -6.57
C ILE A 60 1.55 7.58 -7.76
N ASP A 61 1.46 7.01 -8.95
CA ASP A 61 1.08 7.72 -10.15
C ASP A 61 -0.44 7.56 -10.39
N HIS A 62 -1.13 8.65 -10.69
CA HIS A 62 -2.60 8.78 -10.72
C HIS A 62 -3.22 8.44 -9.35
N GLY A 63 -3.36 7.20 -9.01
CA GLY A 63 -3.64 6.71 -7.67
C GLY A 63 -5.06 6.28 -7.39
N THR A 64 -6.05 6.67 -8.19
CA THR A 64 -7.44 6.27 -7.96
C THR A 64 -7.58 4.77 -7.78
N GLY A 65 -8.20 4.34 -6.68
CA GLY A 65 -8.42 2.93 -6.36
C GLY A 65 -7.22 2.18 -5.80
N VAL A 66 -6.13 2.86 -5.45
CA VAL A 66 -5.02 2.23 -4.70
C VAL A 66 -5.48 1.91 -3.28
N VAL A 67 -5.18 0.69 -2.82
CA VAL A 67 -5.46 0.23 -1.45
C VAL A 67 -4.19 -0.34 -0.83
N ILE A 68 -3.77 0.19 0.30
CA ILE A 68 -2.62 -0.29 1.08
C ILE A 68 -3.07 -0.67 2.48
N GLY A 69 -3.04 -1.98 2.76
CA GLY A 69 -3.54 -2.56 4.00
C GLY A 69 -2.65 -2.31 5.22
N ALA A 70 -3.24 -2.47 6.40
CA ALA A 70 -2.68 -2.08 7.70
C ALA A 70 -1.30 -2.66 8.04
N THR A 71 -0.98 -3.86 7.59
CA THR A 71 0.29 -4.53 7.92
C THR A 71 1.23 -4.63 6.73
N CYS A 72 1.01 -3.83 5.67
CA CYS A 72 1.96 -3.70 4.57
C CYS A 72 3.29 -3.16 5.08
N ILE A 73 4.37 -3.70 4.51
CA ILE A 73 5.72 -3.16 4.65
C ILE A 73 6.21 -2.84 3.24
N ILE A 74 6.55 -1.59 3.00
CA ILE A 74 6.98 -1.09 1.69
C ILE A 74 8.34 -0.44 1.86
N GLY A 75 9.32 -0.92 1.12
CA GLY A 75 10.70 -0.43 1.13
C GLY A 75 10.86 0.95 0.49
N ASP A 76 12.10 1.30 0.22
CA ASP A 76 12.46 2.56 -0.40
C ASP A 76 12.26 2.53 -1.93
N ASN A 77 11.97 3.68 -2.54
CA ASN A 77 11.86 3.87 -3.99
C ASN A 77 10.83 2.95 -4.68
N VAL A 78 9.76 2.59 -3.99
CA VAL A 78 8.66 1.79 -4.56
C VAL A 78 7.69 2.70 -5.32
N LYS A 79 7.24 2.25 -6.49
CA LYS A 79 6.26 2.96 -7.31
C LYS A 79 5.02 2.12 -7.57
N LEU A 80 3.85 2.69 -7.27
CA LEU A 80 2.55 2.10 -7.58
C LEU A 80 1.81 2.96 -8.62
N TYR A 81 0.95 2.30 -9.39
CA TYR A 81 0.02 2.96 -10.30
C TYR A 81 -1.42 2.80 -9.79
N GLN A 82 -2.38 3.47 -10.45
CA GLN A 82 -3.79 3.43 -10.07
C GLN A 82 -4.34 2.00 -9.98
N GLY A 83 -5.30 1.79 -9.08
CA GLY A 83 -6.01 0.53 -8.90
C GLY A 83 -5.20 -0.62 -8.30
N VAL A 84 -3.95 -0.37 -7.87
CA VAL A 84 -3.14 -1.39 -7.19
C VAL A 84 -3.72 -1.70 -5.82
N THR A 85 -3.89 -3.00 -5.52
CA THR A 85 -4.33 -3.47 -4.20
C THR A 85 -3.23 -4.26 -3.51
N LEU A 86 -2.82 -3.81 -2.34
CA LEU A 86 -1.96 -4.53 -1.40
C LEU A 86 -2.82 -5.00 -0.22
N GLY A 87 -3.41 -6.19 -0.35
CA GLY A 87 -4.48 -6.68 0.51
C GLY A 87 -4.18 -7.97 1.27
N ALA A 88 -5.14 -8.39 2.08
CA ALA A 88 -5.13 -9.71 2.72
C ALA A 88 -5.70 -10.76 1.78
N LYS A 89 -5.12 -11.98 1.78
CA LYS A 89 -5.62 -13.13 0.99
C LYS A 89 -6.78 -13.82 1.70
N SER A 90 -6.72 -13.88 3.03
CA SER A 90 -7.70 -14.56 3.86
C SER A 90 -7.76 -13.92 5.25
N PHE A 91 -8.80 -14.26 5.98
CA PHE A 91 -9.00 -13.85 7.38
C PHE A 91 -9.06 -15.11 8.21
N PRO A 92 -7.93 -15.52 8.88
CA PRO A 92 -7.97 -16.64 9.80
C PRO A 92 -9.03 -16.43 10.88
N LEU A 93 -9.76 -17.48 11.19
CA LEU A 93 -10.82 -17.46 12.21
C LEU A 93 -10.32 -18.12 13.49
N ASP A 94 -10.80 -17.63 14.63
CA ASP A 94 -10.64 -18.29 15.91
C ASP A 94 -11.60 -19.50 16.04
N ASP A 95 -11.53 -20.21 17.16
CA ASP A 95 -12.38 -21.40 17.44
C ASP A 95 -13.88 -21.05 17.49
N ASN A 96 -14.23 -19.78 17.61
CA ASN A 96 -15.61 -19.30 17.64
C ASN A 96 -16.08 -18.75 16.27
N GLY A 97 -15.23 -18.85 15.23
CA GLY A 97 -15.53 -18.35 13.88
C GLY A 97 -15.35 -16.85 13.69
N ASN A 98 -14.70 -16.14 14.63
CA ASN A 98 -14.42 -14.72 14.50
C ASN A 98 -13.06 -14.48 13.84
N PRO A 99 -12.91 -13.43 13.01
CA PRO A 99 -11.62 -13.08 12.43
C PRO A 99 -10.58 -12.73 13.50
N ILE A 100 -9.42 -13.40 13.46
CA ILE A 100 -8.28 -13.08 14.31
C ILE A 100 -7.73 -11.72 13.88
N LYS A 101 -7.69 -10.77 14.81
CA LYS A 101 -7.22 -9.41 14.58
C LYS A 101 -5.73 -9.26 14.94
N GLY A 102 -5.09 -8.22 14.39
CA GLY A 102 -3.73 -7.82 14.78
C GLY A 102 -2.59 -8.66 14.20
N ILE A 103 -2.88 -9.67 13.38
CA ILE A 103 -1.83 -10.48 12.73
C ILE A 103 -1.39 -9.85 11.40
N PRO A 104 -0.08 -9.95 11.04
CA PRO A 104 0.41 -9.54 9.74
C PRO A 104 -0.23 -10.38 8.63
N ARG A 105 -0.90 -9.72 7.67
CA ARG A 105 -1.63 -10.39 6.58
C ARG A 105 -1.55 -9.69 5.23
N HIS A 106 -0.83 -8.58 5.16
CA HIS A 106 -0.65 -7.80 3.94
C HIS A 106 0.78 -7.95 3.39
N PRO A 107 1.00 -7.67 2.10
CA PRO A 107 2.28 -7.88 1.44
C PRO A 107 3.45 -7.09 2.02
N ILE A 108 4.64 -7.61 1.76
CA ILE A 108 5.93 -6.92 1.90
C ILE A 108 6.44 -6.64 0.49
N LEU A 109 6.71 -5.39 0.18
CA LEU A 109 7.41 -4.97 -1.03
C LEU A 109 8.79 -4.46 -0.62
N GLU A 110 9.84 -5.09 -1.14
CA GLU A 110 11.21 -4.63 -0.92
C GLU A 110 11.51 -3.37 -1.75
N ASP A 111 12.76 -2.87 -1.66
CA ASP A 111 13.15 -1.65 -2.36
C ASP A 111 13.04 -1.78 -3.88
N ASP A 112 12.87 -0.65 -4.57
CA ASP A 112 12.90 -0.53 -6.02
C ASP A 112 11.79 -1.31 -6.77
N VAL A 113 10.74 -1.76 -6.08
CA VAL A 113 9.62 -2.48 -6.69
C VAL A 113 8.70 -1.53 -7.47
N VAL A 114 8.30 -1.94 -8.67
CA VAL A 114 7.31 -1.22 -9.48
C VAL A 114 6.08 -2.09 -9.71
N VAL A 115 4.89 -1.56 -9.38
CA VAL A 115 3.61 -2.25 -9.55
C VAL A 115 2.71 -1.44 -10.46
N TYR A 116 2.42 -1.97 -11.64
CA TYR A 116 1.58 -1.31 -12.64
C TYR A 116 0.09 -1.44 -12.34
N SER A 117 -0.71 -0.71 -13.10
CA SER A 117 -2.14 -0.48 -12.87
C SER A 117 -2.96 -1.75 -12.65
N ASN A 118 -3.88 -1.67 -11.69
CA ASN A 118 -4.84 -2.72 -11.36
C ASN A 118 -4.22 -4.08 -10.99
N ALA A 119 -2.94 -4.13 -10.66
CA ALA A 119 -2.36 -5.35 -10.10
C ALA A 119 -2.85 -5.56 -8.67
N THR A 120 -3.12 -6.83 -8.33
CA THR A 120 -3.63 -7.21 -7.01
C THR A 120 -2.63 -8.15 -6.35
N ILE A 121 -2.08 -7.77 -5.20
CA ILE A 121 -1.09 -8.52 -4.43
C ILE A 121 -1.71 -8.84 -3.07
N LEU A 122 -1.90 -10.12 -2.78
CA LEU A 122 -2.64 -10.55 -1.59
C LEU A 122 -1.86 -11.52 -0.71
N GLY A 123 -1.98 -11.30 0.58
CA GLY A 123 -1.42 -12.17 1.62
C GLY A 123 -0.10 -11.66 2.16
N ARG A 124 0.42 -12.34 3.19
CA ARG A 124 1.72 -12.05 3.78
C ARG A 124 2.83 -12.67 2.94
N ILE A 125 3.01 -12.14 1.75
CA ILE A 125 4.02 -12.55 0.77
C ILE A 125 5.06 -11.45 0.59
N THR A 126 6.23 -11.81 0.11
CA THR A 126 7.34 -10.89 -0.16
C THR A 126 7.54 -10.72 -1.66
N ILE A 127 7.50 -9.48 -2.12
CA ILE A 127 7.90 -9.09 -3.47
C ILE A 127 9.33 -8.58 -3.36
N GLY A 128 10.28 -9.35 -3.90
CA GLY A 128 11.70 -9.09 -3.79
C GLY A 128 12.13 -7.78 -4.46
N ARG A 129 13.29 -7.28 -4.05
CA ARG A 129 13.88 -6.03 -4.56
C ARG A 129 13.88 -6.00 -6.08
N GLY A 130 13.58 -4.83 -6.67
CA GLY A 130 13.66 -4.60 -8.11
C GLY A 130 12.62 -5.35 -8.94
N CYS A 131 11.67 -6.05 -8.32
CA CYS A 131 10.59 -6.71 -9.03
C CYS A 131 9.72 -5.72 -9.79
N VAL A 132 9.25 -6.16 -10.97
CA VAL A 132 8.28 -5.42 -11.76
C VAL A 132 7.04 -6.27 -11.97
N ILE A 133 5.89 -5.79 -11.53
CA ILE A 133 4.59 -6.44 -11.68
C ILE A 133 3.79 -5.66 -12.71
N GLY A 134 3.45 -6.32 -13.83
CA GLY A 134 2.67 -5.73 -14.93
C GLY A 134 1.23 -5.45 -14.53
N ALA A 135 0.55 -4.72 -15.40
CA ALA A 135 -0.86 -4.35 -15.18
C ALA A 135 -1.78 -5.57 -15.15
N ASN A 136 -2.84 -5.50 -14.32
CA ASN A 136 -3.88 -6.53 -14.19
C ASN A 136 -3.34 -7.92 -13.80
N ILE A 137 -2.25 -7.97 -13.04
CA ILE A 137 -1.65 -9.21 -12.54
C ILE A 137 -2.16 -9.51 -11.14
N TRP A 138 -2.46 -10.80 -10.89
CA TRP A 138 -2.83 -11.32 -9.58
C TRP A 138 -1.64 -12.07 -8.98
N VAL A 139 -1.17 -11.66 -7.80
CA VAL A 139 0.00 -12.23 -7.11
C VAL A 139 -0.39 -12.67 -5.70
N THR A 140 -0.16 -13.94 -5.39
CA THR A 140 -0.45 -14.55 -4.07
C THR A 140 0.70 -15.39 -3.54
N GLU A 141 1.87 -15.31 -4.17
CA GLU A 141 3.09 -16.05 -3.81
C GLU A 141 4.29 -15.12 -3.86
N ASP A 142 5.34 -15.47 -3.13
CA ASP A 142 6.59 -14.71 -3.10
C ASP A 142 7.18 -14.57 -4.51
N MET A 143 7.87 -13.46 -4.73
CA MET A 143 8.62 -13.21 -5.95
C MET A 143 10.09 -12.95 -5.61
N GLU A 144 10.97 -13.73 -6.21
CA GLU A 144 12.41 -13.54 -6.08
C GLU A 144 12.85 -12.15 -6.60
N PRO A 145 13.92 -11.57 -6.06
CA PRO A 145 14.42 -10.27 -6.50
C PRO A 145 14.65 -10.20 -8.02
N GLU A 146 14.50 -9.02 -8.60
CA GLU A 146 14.69 -8.72 -10.04
C GLU A 146 13.75 -9.48 -10.99
N THR A 147 12.71 -10.11 -10.45
CA THR A 147 11.72 -10.85 -11.26
C THR A 147 10.74 -9.88 -11.94
N ARG A 148 10.40 -10.17 -13.19
CA ARG A 148 9.38 -9.44 -13.95
C ARG A 148 8.21 -10.34 -14.29
N LYS A 149 7.01 -9.95 -13.86
CA LYS A 149 5.77 -10.71 -14.09
C LYS A 149 4.80 -9.88 -14.92
N TYR A 150 4.55 -10.33 -16.14
CA TYR A 150 3.61 -9.70 -17.07
C TYR A 150 2.53 -10.71 -17.50
N LYS A 151 1.37 -10.20 -17.92
CA LYS A 151 0.36 -11.03 -18.58
C LYS A 151 0.93 -11.48 -19.94
N LYS A 152 0.92 -12.78 -20.18
CA LYS A 152 1.20 -13.33 -21.52
C LYS A 152 0.02 -13.09 -22.44
#